data_1b71b33155b2bc275ca665db01f85de5
#
_entry.id   1b71b33155b2bc275ca665db01f85de5
#
_cell.length_a   1.000
_cell.length_b   1.000
_cell.length_c   1.000
_cell.angle_alpha   90.00
_cell.angle_beta   90.00
_cell.angle_gamma   90.00
#
_symmetry.space_group_name_H-M   'P 1'
#
loop_
_entity.id
_entity.type
_entity.pdbx_description
1 polymer ?
#
loop_
_entity_poly.entity_id
_entity_poly.type
_entity_poly.pdbx_seq_one_letter_code
_entity_poly.pdbx_strand_id
1 'polypeptide(L)'
;MKKSFLITISIAALAFSLSSKANSEGEAMYEVLGCLSCHGQAGRSNDENYPSLAGKDVEWIVQQLENFQSGERQNEYMNAMAPMAEGFEGSIAEYLSIQNPKN
;
A
#
# COMPACT_ATOMS: atom_id res chain seq x y z
N MET A 1 8.15 10.24 -55.48
CA MET A 1 7.31 10.78 -54.41
C MET A 1 7.59 10.04 -53.14
N LYS A 2 8.09 10.75 -52.17
CA LYS A 2 8.35 10.16 -50.86
C LYS A 2 7.19 10.47 -49.94
N LYS A 3 6.59 9.46 -49.41
CA LYS A 3 5.58 9.59 -48.35
C LYS A 3 6.29 9.44 -47.03
N SER A 4 6.27 10.48 -46.22
CA SER A 4 6.79 10.42 -44.87
C SER A 4 5.67 9.96 -43.93
N PHE A 5 5.95 8.88 -43.24
CA PHE A 5 5.05 8.40 -42.18
C PHE A 5 5.52 8.95 -40.83
N LEU A 6 4.67 9.75 -40.23
CA LEU A 6 4.92 10.22 -38.89
C LEU A 6 4.30 9.19 -37.92
N ILE A 7 5.18 8.45 -37.29
CA ILE A 7 4.74 7.53 -36.23
C ILE A 7 4.75 8.30 -34.92
N THR A 8 3.57 8.64 -34.45
CA THR A 8 3.44 9.24 -33.12
C THR A 8 3.32 8.11 -32.10
N ILE A 9 4.36 7.95 -31.30
CA ILE A 9 4.34 6.98 -30.19
C ILE A 9 3.80 7.69 -28.96
N SER A 10 2.65 7.26 -28.50
CA SER A 10 2.06 7.80 -27.28
C SER A 10 2.71 7.11 -26.07
N ILE A 11 3.44 7.87 -25.28
CA ILE A 11 4.15 7.39 -24.09
C ILE A 11 3.24 7.41 -22.85
N ALA A 12 2.04 8.01 -22.97
CA ALA A 12 1.14 8.21 -21.84
C ALA A 12 0.68 6.91 -21.15
N ALA A 13 0.66 5.78 -21.87
CA ALA A 13 0.22 4.49 -21.32
C ALA A 13 1.18 3.88 -20.30
N LEU A 14 2.46 4.25 -20.30
CA LEU A 14 3.48 3.66 -19.43
C LEU A 14 3.36 4.10 -17.96
N ALA A 15 2.88 5.31 -17.70
CA ALA A 15 2.70 5.83 -16.35
C ALA A 15 1.61 5.07 -15.57
N PHE A 16 0.55 4.65 -16.26
CA PHE A 16 -0.53 3.87 -15.67
C PHE A 16 -0.09 2.46 -15.25
N SER A 17 0.79 1.84 -16.03
CA SER A 17 1.29 0.50 -15.74
C SER A 17 2.10 0.44 -14.44
N LEU A 18 2.87 1.48 -14.13
CA LEU A 18 3.68 1.55 -12.92
C LEU A 18 2.82 1.68 -11.66
N SER A 19 1.77 2.50 -11.69
CA SER A 19 0.83 2.65 -10.58
C SER A 19 0.08 1.36 -10.27
N SER A 20 -0.35 0.64 -11.32
CA SER A 20 -1.04 -0.66 -11.17
C SER A 20 -0.13 -1.70 -10.52
N LYS A 21 1.16 -1.73 -10.85
CA LYS A 21 2.13 -2.65 -10.27
C LYS A 21 2.34 -2.38 -8.79
N ALA A 22 2.51 -1.12 -8.40
CA ALA A 22 2.68 -0.74 -7.00
C ALA A 22 1.48 -1.16 -6.16
N ASN A 23 0.25 -0.92 -6.66
CA ASN A 23 -0.98 -1.30 -5.96
C ASN A 23 -1.13 -2.82 -5.85
N SER A 24 -0.78 -3.57 -6.91
CA SER A 24 -0.82 -5.04 -6.90
C SER A 24 0.18 -5.62 -5.92
N GLU A 25 1.38 -5.05 -5.85
CA GLU A 25 2.40 -5.46 -4.90
C GLU A 25 1.95 -5.16 -3.47
N GLY A 26 1.42 -3.98 -3.23
CA GLY A 26 0.91 -3.59 -1.91
C GLY A 26 -0.20 -4.49 -1.42
N GLU A 27 -1.15 -4.80 -2.28
CA GLU A 27 -2.23 -5.73 -1.97
C GLU A 27 -1.69 -7.12 -1.63
N ALA A 28 -0.79 -7.65 -2.46
CA ALA A 28 -0.19 -8.95 -2.25
C ALA A 28 0.57 -9.01 -0.92
N MET A 29 1.36 -7.99 -0.62
CA MET A 29 2.12 -7.95 0.62
C MET A 29 1.21 -7.80 1.84
N TYR A 30 0.17 -6.98 1.73
CA TYR A 30 -0.83 -6.82 2.79
C TYR A 30 -1.46 -8.17 3.16
N GLU A 31 -1.79 -8.96 2.16
CA GLU A 31 -2.40 -10.28 2.36
C GLU A 31 -1.39 -11.32 2.86
N VAL A 32 -0.24 -11.42 2.19
CA VAL A 32 0.80 -12.42 2.52
C VAL A 32 1.34 -12.24 3.93
N LEU A 33 1.54 -10.99 4.36
CA LEU A 33 2.03 -10.70 5.71
C LEU A 33 0.95 -10.86 6.78
N GLY A 34 -0.31 -11.07 6.40
CA GLY A 34 -1.39 -11.31 7.34
C GLY A 34 -1.98 -10.04 7.95
N CYS A 35 -1.71 -8.89 7.39
CA CYS A 35 -2.25 -7.61 7.88
C CYS A 35 -3.78 -7.63 7.94
N LEU A 36 -4.40 -8.27 6.97
CA LEU A 36 -5.86 -8.35 6.87
C LEU A 36 -6.51 -9.11 8.03
N SER A 37 -5.75 -10.00 8.70
CA SER A 37 -6.30 -10.78 9.83
C SER A 37 -6.75 -9.90 10.99
N CYS A 38 -6.09 -8.76 11.17
CA CYS A 38 -6.43 -7.80 12.22
C CYS A 38 -7.06 -6.53 11.64
N HIS A 39 -6.46 -5.98 10.58
CA HIS A 39 -6.91 -4.70 10.02
C HIS A 39 -8.04 -4.81 9.00
N GLY A 40 -8.46 -6.04 8.69
CA GLY A 40 -9.59 -6.29 7.80
C GLY A 40 -9.24 -6.28 6.32
N GLN A 41 -10.21 -6.71 5.52
CA GLN A 41 -10.09 -6.72 4.07
C GLN A 41 -9.91 -5.29 3.57
N ALA A 42 -8.89 -5.05 2.75
CA ALA A 42 -8.56 -3.74 2.21
C ALA A 42 -8.34 -2.66 3.29
N GLY A 43 -7.94 -3.07 4.49
CA GLY A 43 -7.71 -2.15 5.61
C GLY A 43 -8.97 -1.66 6.30
N ARG A 44 -10.12 -2.26 6.04
CA ARG A 44 -11.39 -1.92 6.70
C ARG A 44 -11.60 -2.86 7.87
N SER A 45 -11.25 -2.41 9.06
CA SER A 45 -11.38 -3.20 10.28
C SER A 45 -12.83 -3.25 10.76
N ASN A 46 -13.23 -4.42 11.25
CA ASN A 46 -14.51 -4.62 11.92
C ASN A 46 -14.36 -4.73 13.44
N ASP A 47 -13.15 -4.57 13.94
CA ASP A 47 -12.83 -4.73 15.37
C ASP A 47 -12.27 -3.42 15.91
N GLU A 48 -12.88 -2.92 17.00
CA GLU A 48 -12.47 -1.69 17.66
C GLU A 48 -11.03 -1.72 18.18
N ASN A 49 -10.51 -2.91 18.46
CA ASN A 49 -9.14 -3.08 18.96
C ASN A 49 -8.10 -2.90 17.87
N TYR A 50 -8.51 -2.94 16.60
CA TYR A 50 -7.62 -2.80 15.45
C TYR A 50 -8.07 -1.63 14.57
N PRO A 51 -7.20 -0.65 14.32
CA PRO A 51 -7.63 0.52 13.53
C PRO A 51 -7.83 0.17 12.06
N SER A 52 -8.78 0.86 11.43
CA SER A 52 -8.94 0.84 9.99
C SER A 52 -7.83 1.65 9.34
N LEU A 53 -7.25 1.13 8.28
CA LEU A 53 -6.15 1.75 7.55
C LEU A 53 -6.57 2.27 6.18
N ALA A 54 -7.74 1.84 5.70
CA ALA A 54 -8.27 2.26 4.41
C ALA A 54 -8.41 3.78 4.32
N GLY A 55 -7.90 4.37 3.26
CA GLY A 55 -8.02 5.80 3.01
C GLY A 55 -7.08 6.68 3.83
N LYS A 56 -6.19 6.11 4.62
CA LYS A 56 -5.16 6.87 5.34
C LYS A 56 -4.07 7.35 4.39
N ASP A 57 -3.44 8.47 4.71
CA ASP A 57 -2.36 9.01 3.89
C ASP A 57 -1.19 8.05 3.80
N VAL A 58 -0.59 7.96 2.61
CA VAL A 58 0.59 7.13 2.35
C VAL A 58 1.70 7.43 3.36
N GLU A 59 2.02 8.70 3.54
CA GLU A 59 3.10 9.12 4.44
C GLU A 59 2.82 8.73 5.88
N TRP A 60 1.56 8.85 6.31
CA TRP A 60 1.17 8.47 7.66
C TRP A 60 1.36 6.97 7.89
N ILE A 61 0.91 6.14 6.95
CA ILE A 61 1.03 4.67 7.06
C ILE A 61 2.51 4.25 7.10
N VAL A 62 3.32 4.80 6.19
CA VAL A 62 4.77 4.52 6.17
C VAL A 62 5.40 4.89 7.50
N GLN A 63 5.08 6.08 8.02
CA GLN A 63 5.63 6.55 9.29
C GLN A 63 5.23 5.63 10.44
N GLN A 64 3.99 5.14 10.47
CA GLN A 64 3.57 4.23 11.53
C GLN A 64 4.31 2.90 11.47
N LEU A 65 4.48 2.34 10.27
CA LEU A 65 5.25 1.10 10.11
C LEU A 65 6.69 1.29 10.58
N GLU A 66 7.32 2.39 10.22
CA GLU A 66 8.68 2.72 10.65
C GLU A 66 8.77 2.92 12.16
N ASN A 67 7.77 3.57 12.76
CA ASN A 67 7.73 3.80 14.21
C ASN A 67 7.61 2.48 14.98
N PHE A 68 6.85 1.52 14.47
CA PHE A 68 6.78 0.19 15.06
C PHE A 68 8.07 -0.59 14.86
N GLN A 69 8.71 -0.44 13.71
CA GLN A 69 10.00 -1.09 13.42
C GLN A 69 11.11 -0.59 14.33
N SER A 70 11.12 0.70 14.61
CA SER A 70 12.17 1.33 15.45
C SER A 70 11.88 1.21 16.94
N GLY A 71 10.65 0.91 17.32
CA GLY A 71 10.22 0.88 18.71
C GLY A 71 9.76 2.22 19.25
N GLU A 72 9.73 3.28 18.43
CA GLU A 72 9.19 4.58 18.85
C GLU A 72 7.71 4.48 19.22
N ARG A 73 6.98 3.63 18.48
CA ARG A 73 5.61 3.31 18.82
C ARG A 73 5.55 1.88 19.33
N GLN A 74 4.89 1.67 20.47
CA GLN A 74 4.84 0.37 21.13
C GLN A 74 3.46 -0.25 21.00
N ASN A 75 3.43 -1.48 20.50
CA ASN A 75 2.28 -2.35 20.47
C ASN A 75 2.79 -3.78 20.33
N GLU A 76 2.34 -4.66 21.18
CA GLU A 76 2.82 -6.05 21.22
C GLU A 76 2.82 -6.73 19.87
N TYR A 77 1.71 -6.61 19.14
CA TYR A 77 1.56 -7.28 17.84
C TYR A 77 2.28 -6.53 16.72
N MET A 78 2.13 -5.21 16.66
CA MET A 78 2.71 -4.42 15.57
C MET A 78 4.23 -4.34 15.64
N ASN A 79 4.82 -4.37 16.83
CA ASN A 79 6.29 -4.40 16.95
C ASN A 79 6.87 -5.71 16.38
N ALA A 80 6.08 -6.79 16.40
CA ALA A 80 6.47 -8.07 15.79
C ALA A 80 6.17 -8.11 14.28
N MET A 81 5.06 -7.48 13.86
CA MET A 81 4.59 -7.54 12.47
C MET A 81 5.29 -6.54 11.54
N ALA A 82 5.50 -5.31 12.01
CA ALA A 82 6.03 -4.25 11.17
C ALA A 82 7.41 -4.54 10.56
N PRO A 83 8.35 -5.20 11.25
CA PRO A 83 9.63 -5.57 10.63
C PRO A 83 9.49 -6.47 9.41
N MET A 84 8.43 -7.28 9.34
CA MET A 84 8.17 -8.15 8.19
C MET A 84 7.80 -7.36 6.94
N ALA A 85 7.35 -6.12 7.11
CA ALA A 85 6.99 -5.24 6.01
C ALA A 85 8.17 -4.39 5.50
N GLU A 86 9.36 -4.58 6.05
CA GLU A 86 10.54 -3.80 5.67
C GLU A 86 10.82 -3.92 4.18
N GLY A 87 10.93 -2.78 3.51
CA GLY A 87 11.09 -2.69 2.07
C GLY A 87 9.78 -2.60 1.29
N PHE A 88 8.64 -2.84 1.93
CA PHE A 88 7.32 -2.82 1.29
C PHE A 88 6.39 -1.77 1.88
N GLU A 89 6.89 -0.93 2.77
CA GLU A 89 6.08 0.09 3.46
C GLU A 89 5.34 0.98 2.47
N GLY A 90 6.06 1.46 1.45
CA GLY A 90 5.48 2.35 0.43
C GLY A 90 4.39 1.69 -0.39
N SER A 91 4.62 0.47 -0.87
CA SER A 91 3.63 -0.22 -1.70
C SER A 91 2.38 -0.60 -0.89
N ILE A 92 2.55 -1.06 0.34
CA ILE A 92 1.43 -1.35 1.25
C ILE A 92 0.63 -0.08 1.52
N ALA A 93 1.33 1.03 1.80
CA ALA A 93 0.70 2.31 2.08
C ALA A 93 -0.08 2.84 0.87
N GLU A 94 0.47 2.73 -0.32
CA GLU A 94 -0.21 3.16 -1.55
C GLU A 94 -1.48 2.34 -1.79
N TYR A 95 -1.41 1.03 -1.60
CA TYR A 95 -2.59 0.17 -1.71
C TYR A 95 -3.69 0.61 -0.73
N LEU A 96 -3.34 0.81 0.52
CA LEU A 96 -4.30 1.16 1.57
C LEU A 96 -4.89 2.56 1.39
N SER A 97 -4.08 3.51 0.94
CA SER A 97 -4.49 4.92 0.82
C SER A 97 -5.62 5.13 -0.18
N ILE A 98 -5.70 4.31 -1.21
CA ILE A 98 -6.73 4.41 -2.24
C ILE A 98 -8.00 3.62 -1.93
N GLN A 99 -8.01 2.89 -0.83
CA GLN A 99 -9.18 2.11 -0.44
C GLN A 99 -10.25 3.02 0.16
N ASN A 100 -11.51 2.72 -0.15
CA ASN A 100 -12.63 3.43 0.44
C ASN A 100 -12.73 3.03 1.92
N PRO A 101 -12.71 3.99 2.87
CA PRO A 101 -12.81 3.67 4.30
C PRO A 101 -14.16 3.14 4.72
N LYS A 102 -15.18 3.26 3.89
CA LYS A 102 -16.52 2.75 4.16
C LYS A 102 -16.75 1.42 3.45
N ASN A 103 -17.39 0.52 4.16
CA ASN A 103 -17.83 -0.75 3.59
C ASN A 103 -18.99 -0.55 2.60
#